data_36d2e5afdcb737e98eb5d936a93d5d0b
#
_entry.id   36d2e5afdcb737e98eb5d936a93d5d0b
#
_cell.length_a   1.000
_cell.length_b   1.000
_cell.length_c   1.000
_cell.angle_alpha   90.00
_cell.angle_beta   90.00
_cell.angle_gamma   90.00
#
_symmetry.space_group_name_H-M   'P 1'
#
loop_
_entity.id
_entity.type
_entity.pdbx_description
1 polymer ?
#
loop_
_entity_poly.entity_id
_entity_poly.type
_entity_poly.pdbx_seq_one_letter_code
_entity_poly.pdbx_strand_id
1 'polypeptide(L)'
;DTSRYSSRGWNAFHTVYQDPQGWMGEGIQDQIYPMMYFRQNNFYPFVLDWQEQCNGRQIIPGLGIYFLHPDEGNWIREDVDRQINFIRKHKLAGEAHYRAKYLMDNTQGIYDELTENFYAHPALQPAMPWLDNVPPSAPSGLKVISGKDGYTSLTWQAATDNDKMNAPRYVVYASDVYPVDTTRPENIIAQGIRGTEYIYAPLQPWNRKVYFA
;
A
#
# COMPACT_ATOMS: atom_id res chain seq x y z
N ASP A 1 -17.07 11.63 -14.89
CA ASP A 1 -17.67 12.69 -15.68
C ASP A 1 -16.59 13.58 -16.29
N THR A 2 -16.19 13.29 -17.53
CA THR A 2 -15.20 14.07 -18.31
C THR A 2 -15.61 15.54 -18.52
N SER A 3 -16.85 15.90 -18.22
CA SER A 3 -17.34 17.28 -18.30
C SER A 3 -16.81 18.19 -17.18
N ARG A 4 -16.38 17.64 -16.05
CA ARG A 4 -15.86 18.43 -14.92
C ARG A 4 -14.47 18.99 -15.17
N TYR A 5 -13.63 18.22 -15.84
CA TYR A 5 -12.23 18.55 -16.02
C TYR A 5 -11.79 18.21 -17.43
N SER A 6 -11.46 19.20 -18.21
CA SER A 6 -10.85 18.99 -19.51
C SER A 6 -9.36 19.33 -19.43
N SER A 7 -8.51 18.42 -19.87
CA SER A 7 -7.11 18.71 -20.12
C SER A 7 -6.90 18.97 -21.62
N ARG A 8 -5.91 19.80 -21.96
CA ARG A 8 -5.49 20.01 -23.35
C ARG A 8 -4.45 18.97 -23.79
N GLY A 9 -4.11 18.01 -22.92
CA GLY A 9 -3.24 16.89 -23.23
C GLY A 9 -3.92 15.84 -24.11
N TRP A 10 -3.15 14.91 -24.62
CA TRP A 10 -3.72 13.78 -25.34
C TRP A 10 -4.50 12.86 -24.38
N ASN A 11 -5.54 12.30 -24.92
CA ASN A 11 -6.44 11.40 -24.20
C ASN A 11 -6.14 9.96 -24.61
N ALA A 12 -6.02 9.04 -23.66
CA ALA A 12 -5.68 7.64 -23.92
C ALA A 12 -6.69 6.97 -24.87
N PHE A 13 -7.97 7.22 -24.70
CA PHE A 13 -9.02 6.64 -25.54
C PHE A 13 -8.90 7.06 -27.00
N HIS A 14 -8.75 8.36 -27.26
CA HIS A 14 -8.72 8.88 -28.63
C HIS A 14 -7.34 8.79 -29.28
N THR A 15 -6.27 8.84 -28.53
CA THR A 15 -4.90 8.93 -29.08
C THR A 15 -4.24 7.57 -29.25
N VAL A 16 -4.45 6.65 -28.28
CA VAL A 16 -3.80 5.32 -28.26
C VAL A 16 -4.80 4.18 -28.14
N TYR A 17 -6.09 4.47 -28.29
CA TYR A 17 -7.19 3.49 -28.29
C TYR A 17 -7.24 2.61 -27.04
N GLN A 18 -6.89 3.18 -25.89
CA GLN A 18 -7.02 2.54 -24.58
C GLN A 18 -8.32 2.96 -23.90
N ASP A 19 -9.13 1.98 -23.51
CA ASP A 19 -10.37 2.20 -22.75
C ASP A 19 -10.25 1.62 -21.33
N PRO A 20 -9.43 2.22 -20.44
CA PRO A 20 -9.23 1.68 -19.10
C PRO A 20 -10.51 1.70 -18.26
N GLN A 21 -11.43 2.63 -18.47
CA GLN A 21 -12.72 2.69 -17.77
C GLN A 21 -13.62 1.52 -18.18
N GLY A 22 -13.72 1.27 -19.49
CA GLY A 22 -14.43 0.10 -20.03
C GLY A 22 -13.83 -1.21 -19.50
N TRP A 23 -12.51 -1.34 -19.54
CA TRP A 23 -11.83 -2.55 -19.04
C TRP A 23 -12.05 -2.81 -17.55
N MET A 24 -12.07 -1.77 -16.72
CA MET A 24 -12.43 -1.91 -15.31
C MET A 24 -13.90 -2.28 -15.14
N GLY A 25 -14.80 -1.67 -15.91
CA GLY A 25 -16.23 -1.97 -15.90
C GLY A 25 -16.55 -3.39 -16.31
N GLU A 26 -15.85 -3.92 -17.30
CA GLU A 26 -15.96 -5.31 -17.79
C GLU A 26 -15.20 -6.33 -16.92
N GLY A 27 -14.42 -5.86 -15.93
CA GLY A 27 -13.64 -6.72 -15.05
C GLY A 27 -12.37 -7.32 -15.68
N ILE A 28 -11.90 -6.77 -16.80
CA ILE A 28 -10.67 -7.22 -17.49
C ILE A 28 -9.41 -6.78 -16.72
N GLN A 29 -9.49 -5.63 -16.04
CA GLN A 29 -8.37 -5.06 -15.28
C GLN A 29 -8.74 -4.94 -13.80
N ASP A 30 -7.84 -5.41 -12.93
CA ASP A 30 -8.00 -5.29 -11.48
C ASP A 30 -7.39 -4.00 -10.94
N GLN A 31 -6.34 -3.52 -11.59
CA GLN A 31 -5.58 -2.34 -11.19
C GLN A 31 -5.23 -1.49 -12.41
N ILE A 32 -5.34 -0.18 -12.27
CA ILE A 32 -4.90 0.79 -13.29
C ILE A 32 -3.88 1.74 -12.67
N TYR A 33 -2.81 1.98 -13.42
CA TYR A 33 -1.70 2.85 -13.04
C TYR A 33 -1.64 4.07 -13.98
N PRO A 34 -2.51 5.07 -13.81
CA PRO A 34 -2.48 6.24 -14.68
C PRO A 34 -1.20 7.04 -14.46
N MET A 35 -0.55 7.45 -15.56
CA MET A 35 0.67 8.28 -15.52
C MET A 35 0.31 9.71 -15.12
N MET A 36 0.18 9.95 -13.81
CA MET A 36 -0.24 11.23 -13.24
C MET A 36 0.96 12.15 -12.96
N TYR A 37 1.83 12.33 -13.96
CA TYR A 37 3.06 13.12 -13.86
C TYR A 37 2.79 14.63 -13.99
N PHE A 38 1.89 15.13 -13.16
CA PHE A 38 1.38 16.49 -13.16
C PHE A 38 1.38 17.08 -11.76
N ARG A 39 1.11 18.37 -11.62
CA ARG A 39 0.98 19.06 -10.33
C ARG A 39 -0.34 19.81 -10.23
N GLN A 40 -0.76 20.11 -8.99
CA GLN A 40 -1.86 21.01 -8.68
C GLN A 40 -3.16 20.68 -9.44
N ASN A 41 -3.73 21.61 -10.17
CA ASN A 41 -5.02 21.46 -10.86
C ASN A 41 -4.99 20.40 -11.98
N ASN A 42 -3.83 19.99 -12.43
CA ASN A 42 -3.68 18.90 -13.38
C ASN A 42 -3.44 17.52 -12.73
N PHE A 43 -3.35 17.47 -11.40
CA PHE A 43 -3.19 16.24 -10.63
C PHE A 43 -4.45 15.92 -9.80
N TYR A 44 -4.76 16.75 -8.79
CA TYR A 44 -5.75 16.42 -7.78
C TYR A 44 -7.16 16.12 -8.31
N PRO A 45 -7.74 16.94 -9.22
CA PRO A 45 -9.06 16.65 -9.75
C PRO A 45 -9.10 15.37 -10.59
N PHE A 46 -8.04 15.12 -11.36
CA PHE A 46 -7.97 13.95 -12.24
C PHE A 46 -7.76 12.64 -11.48
N VAL A 47 -7.03 12.67 -10.35
CA VAL A 47 -6.95 11.50 -9.46
C VAL A 47 -8.32 11.12 -8.91
N LEU A 48 -9.14 12.11 -8.52
CA LEU A 48 -10.51 11.86 -8.06
C LEU A 48 -11.41 11.35 -9.19
N ASP A 49 -11.28 11.90 -10.40
CA ASP A 49 -12.01 11.44 -11.56
C ASP A 49 -11.70 9.96 -11.89
N TRP A 50 -10.42 9.57 -11.84
CA TRP A 50 -10.03 8.16 -11.94
C TRP A 50 -10.68 7.30 -10.85
N GLN A 51 -10.66 7.76 -9.61
CA GLN A 51 -11.25 7.03 -8.48
C GLN A 51 -12.77 6.90 -8.60
N GLU A 52 -13.46 7.94 -9.04
CA GLU A 52 -14.92 7.93 -9.24
C GLU A 52 -15.35 6.94 -10.34
N GLN A 53 -14.49 6.71 -11.34
CA GLN A 53 -14.77 5.88 -12.50
C GLN A 53 -14.10 4.50 -12.46
N CYS A 54 -13.58 4.11 -11.30
CA CYS A 54 -12.82 2.85 -11.15
C CYS A 54 -13.67 1.58 -11.18
N ASN A 55 -15.01 1.68 -11.16
CA ASN A 55 -15.91 0.53 -11.09
C ASN A 55 -15.55 -0.47 -9.99
N GLY A 56 -15.13 0.03 -8.82
CA GLY A 56 -14.69 -0.79 -7.69
C GLY A 56 -13.31 -1.41 -7.83
N ARG A 57 -12.58 -1.15 -8.92
CA ARG A 57 -11.20 -1.58 -9.13
C ARG A 57 -10.21 -0.62 -8.49
N GLN A 58 -8.93 -0.99 -8.44
CA GLN A 58 -7.90 -0.19 -7.77
C GLN A 58 -7.25 0.81 -8.72
N ILE A 59 -7.20 2.07 -8.29
CA ILE A 59 -6.44 3.13 -8.97
C ILE A 59 -5.16 3.40 -8.17
N ILE A 60 -4.03 3.35 -8.86
CA ILE A 60 -2.68 3.53 -8.30
C ILE A 60 -1.98 4.63 -9.13
N PRO A 61 -2.13 5.91 -8.77
CA PRO A 61 -1.54 7.00 -9.54
C PRO A 61 -0.02 6.89 -9.64
N GLY A 62 0.50 7.02 -10.85
CA GLY A 62 1.93 7.16 -11.11
C GLY A 62 2.40 8.57 -10.79
N LEU A 63 3.38 8.71 -9.89
CA LEU A 63 3.98 9.98 -9.50
C LEU A 63 5.28 10.21 -10.27
N GLY A 64 5.42 11.39 -10.86
CA GLY A 64 6.57 11.76 -11.67
C GLY A 64 7.74 12.26 -10.84
N ILE A 65 8.34 11.41 -9.99
CA ILE A 65 9.46 11.79 -9.13
C ILE A 65 10.73 12.18 -9.92
N TYR A 66 10.81 11.82 -11.20
CA TYR A 66 11.89 12.25 -12.07
C TYR A 66 11.93 13.77 -12.26
N PHE A 67 10.79 14.45 -12.15
CA PHE A 67 10.71 15.90 -12.22
C PHE A 67 11.35 16.63 -11.02
N LEU A 68 11.73 15.91 -9.97
CA LEU A 68 12.57 16.47 -8.89
C LEU A 68 13.98 16.83 -9.37
N HIS A 69 14.46 16.19 -10.44
CA HIS A 69 15.76 16.48 -11.02
C HIS A 69 15.73 17.81 -11.78
N PRO A 70 16.73 18.70 -11.62
CA PRO A 70 16.76 20.01 -12.27
C PRO A 70 16.64 19.97 -13.78
N ASP A 71 17.24 18.97 -14.43
CA ASP A 71 17.23 18.83 -15.90
C ASP A 71 15.92 18.30 -16.45
N GLU A 72 15.03 17.76 -15.59
CA GLU A 72 13.78 17.14 -16.03
C GLU A 72 12.55 18.04 -15.80
N GLY A 73 12.48 18.76 -14.67
CA GLY A 73 11.31 19.57 -14.38
C GLY A 73 11.44 20.48 -13.17
N ASN A 74 12.45 20.29 -12.37
CA ASN A 74 12.76 21.12 -11.19
C ASN A 74 11.57 21.30 -10.24
N TRP A 75 10.82 20.20 -9.99
CA TRP A 75 9.80 20.19 -8.94
C TRP A 75 10.48 20.21 -7.57
N ILE A 76 9.74 20.59 -6.55
CA ILE A 76 10.18 20.47 -5.15
C ILE A 76 9.60 19.19 -4.54
N ARG A 77 10.33 18.59 -3.60
CA ARG A 77 9.90 17.32 -2.96
C ARG A 77 8.51 17.42 -2.33
N GLU A 78 8.19 18.56 -1.72
CA GLU A 78 6.88 18.83 -1.10
C GLU A 78 5.71 18.71 -2.09
N ASP A 79 5.94 18.82 -3.40
CA ASP A 79 4.88 18.54 -4.39
C ASP A 79 4.51 17.06 -4.37
N VAL A 80 5.51 16.17 -4.29
CA VAL A 80 5.30 14.71 -4.18
C VAL A 80 4.69 14.35 -2.82
N ASP A 81 5.20 14.93 -1.74
CA ASP A 81 4.69 14.70 -0.38
C ASP A 81 3.19 15.03 -0.29
N ARG A 82 2.77 16.15 -0.88
CA ARG A 82 1.35 16.53 -0.96
C ARG A 82 0.52 15.56 -1.80
N GLN A 83 1.09 15.01 -2.88
CA GLN A 83 0.41 14.02 -3.71
C GLN A 83 0.19 12.71 -2.95
N ILE A 84 1.19 12.20 -2.24
CA ILE A 84 1.08 10.99 -1.41
C ILE A 84 0.03 11.20 -0.31
N ASN A 85 0.09 12.32 0.40
CA ASN A 85 -0.91 12.65 1.43
C ASN A 85 -2.33 12.74 0.86
N PHE A 86 -2.49 13.27 -0.34
CA PHE A 86 -3.77 13.34 -1.01
C PHE A 86 -4.32 11.94 -1.37
N ILE A 87 -3.47 11.08 -1.94
CA ILE A 87 -3.80 9.69 -2.28
C ILE A 87 -4.27 8.94 -1.02
N ARG A 88 -3.54 9.04 0.09
CA ARG A 88 -3.88 8.42 1.37
C ARG A 88 -5.18 8.98 1.96
N LYS A 89 -5.35 10.30 1.96
CA LYS A 89 -6.56 10.97 2.44
C LYS A 89 -7.81 10.49 1.70
N HIS A 90 -7.70 10.24 0.40
CA HIS A 90 -8.81 9.78 -0.43
C HIS A 90 -8.90 8.25 -0.55
N LYS A 91 -8.06 7.52 0.21
CA LYS A 91 -8.09 6.04 0.32
C LYS A 91 -7.94 5.33 -1.02
N LEU A 92 -7.11 5.86 -1.92
CA LEU A 92 -6.70 5.12 -3.10
C LEU A 92 -5.83 3.91 -2.68
N ALA A 93 -5.70 2.95 -3.59
CA ALA A 93 -5.03 1.68 -3.29
C ALA A 93 -3.51 1.80 -3.06
N GLY A 94 -2.91 2.89 -3.50
CA GLY A 94 -1.48 3.17 -3.36
C GLY A 94 -1.00 4.14 -4.43
N GLU A 95 0.30 4.25 -4.57
CA GLU A 95 0.97 5.05 -5.59
C GLU A 95 2.14 4.29 -6.22
N ALA A 96 2.53 4.68 -7.43
CA ALA A 96 3.70 4.17 -8.13
C ALA A 96 4.67 5.32 -8.44
N HIS A 97 5.97 5.09 -8.28
CA HIS A 97 6.99 6.13 -8.46
C HIS A 97 7.74 5.95 -9.78
N TYR A 98 7.67 6.89 -10.68
CA TYR A 98 8.42 6.89 -11.91
C TYR A 98 9.55 7.93 -11.84
N ARG A 99 10.80 7.50 -11.84
CA ARG A 99 11.32 6.14 -11.97
C ARG A 99 12.33 5.82 -10.88
N ALA A 100 12.64 4.52 -10.68
CA ALA A 100 13.52 4.00 -9.63
C ALA A 100 14.91 4.68 -9.58
N LYS A 101 15.47 5.14 -10.71
CA LYS A 101 16.74 5.86 -10.74
C LYS A 101 16.78 7.01 -9.71
N TYR A 102 15.73 7.81 -9.62
CA TYR A 102 15.69 8.99 -8.74
C TYR A 102 15.49 8.64 -7.26
N LEU A 103 14.96 7.43 -6.97
CA LEU A 103 15.00 6.87 -5.63
C LEU A 103 16.44 6.46 -5.25
N MET A 104 17.13 5.77 -6.15
CA MET A 104 18.51 5.33 -5.90
C MET A 104 19.48 6.51 -5.78
N ASP A 105 19.28 7.55 -6.56
CA ASP A 105 20.07 8.80 -6.49
C ASP A 105 19.67 9.67 -5.28
N ASN A 106 18.64 9.29 -4.55
CA ASN A 106 18.04 10.05 -3.44
C ASN A 106 17.81 11.52 -3.79
N THR A 107 17.28 11.77 -4.99
CA THR A 107 17.10 13.12 -5.54
C THR A 107 16.22 13.96 -4.60
N GLN A 108 16.74 15.10 -4.12
CA GLN A 108 16.13 15.96 -3.11
C GLN A 108 15.75 15.22 -1.81
N GLY A 109 16.40 14.10 -1.47
CA GLY A 109 16.09 13.33 -0.26
C GLY A 109 14.78 12.52 -0.35
N ILE A 110 14.27 12.24 -1.55
CA ILE A 110 12.99 11.52 -1.72
C ILE A 110 13.04 10.09 -1.16
N TYR A 111 14.18 9.39 -1.28
CA TYR A 111 14.31 8.04 -0.75
C TYR A 111 14.23 8.05 0.78
N ASP A 112 14.95 8.97 1.43
CA ASP A 112 14.93 9.12 2.89
C ASP A 112 13.53 9.47 3.37
N GLU A 113 12.86 10.44 2.73
CA GLU A 113 11.48 10.82 3.06
C GLU A 113 10.50 9.66 2.96
N LEU A 114 10.63 8.83 1.91
CA LEU A 114 9.77 7.66 1.75
C LEU A 114 10.05 6.62 2.84
N THR A 115 11.31 6.30 3.12
CA THR A 115 11.68 5.22 4.05
C THR A 115 11.51 5.61 5.51
N GLU A 116 11.78 6.86 5.88
CA GLU A 116 11.75 7.32 7.26
C GLU A 116 10.36 7.86 7.68
N ASN A 117 9.54 8.28 6.71
CA ASN A 117 8.23 8.88 6.97
C ASN A 117 7.10 8.07 6.33
N PHE A 118 6.92 8.14 5.01
CA PHE A 118 5.72 7.58 4.37
C PHE A 118 5.62 6.05 4.46
N TYR A 119 6.74 5.35 4.41
CA TYR A 119 6.83 3.88 4.49
C TYR A 119 7.66 3.40 5.67
N ALA A 120 7.74 4.20 6.73
CA ALA A 120 8.43 3.82 7.98
C ALA A 120 7.87 2.54 8.60
N HIS A 121 6.62 2.22 8.32
CA HIS A 121 5.94 1.01 8.77
C HIS A 121 5.38 0.20 7.60
N PRO A 122 5.28 -1.14 7.75
CA PRO A 122 4.68 -2.00 6.75
C PRO A 122 3.21 -1.62 6.48
N ALA A 123 2.76 -1.82 5.24
CA ALA A 123 1.36 -1.72 4.88
C ALA A 123 0.81 -3.07 4.43
N LEU A 124 -0.44 -3.35 4.75
CA LEU A 124 -1.14 -4.51 4.21
C LEU A 124 -1.60 -4.21 2.78
N GLN A 125 -1.54 -5.23 1.93
CA GLN A 125 -2.08 -5.12 0.58
C GLN A 125 -3.59 -4.87 0.63
N PRO A 126 -4.13 -3.90 -0.11
CA PRO A 126 -5.56 -3.66 -0.17
C PRO A 126 -6.31 -4.88 -0.69
N ALA A 127 -7.45 -5.17 -0.08
CA ALA A 127 -8.31 -6.29 -0.50
C ALA A 127 -8.87 -6.06 -1.92
N MET A 128 -9.11 -7.16 -2.62
CA MET A 128 -9.75 -7.21 -3.95
C MET A 128 -11.06 -8.03 -3.87
N PRO A 129 -12.13 -7.47 -3.27
CA PRO A 129 -13.34 -8.21 -2.97
C PRO A 129 -14.10 -8.70 -4.22
N TRP A 130 -13.78 -8.18 -5.40
CA TRP A 130 -14.32 -8.68 -6.66
C TRP A 130 -13.68 -10.00 -7.12
N LEU A 131 -12.51 -10.37 -6.60
CA LEU A 131 -11.87 -11.67 -6.82
C LEU A 131 -12.31 -12.68 -5.78
N ASP A 132 -12.31 -12.27 -4.51
CA ASP A 132 -12.80 -13.06 -3.38
C ASP A 132 -13.32 -12.12 -2.28
N ASN A 133 -14.58 -12.28 -1.92
CA ASN A 133 -15.25 -11.48 -0.88
C ASN A 133 -15.53 -12.26 0.41
N VAL A 134 -15.04 -13.50 0.50
CA VAL A 134 -15.19 -14.35 1.69
C VAL A 134 -13.87 -14.40 2.45
N PRO A 135 -13.74 -13.66 3.55
CA PRO A 135 -12.50 -13.68 4.32
C PRO A 135 -12.28 -15.06 4.97
N PRO A 136 -11.02 -15.48 5.17
CA PRO A 136 -10.72 -16.68 5.97
C PRO A 136 -11.23 -16.54 7.40
N SER A 137 -11.43 -17.67 8.08
CA SER A 137 -11.75 -17.65 9.52
C SER A 137 -10.63 -16.98 10.31
N ALA A 138 -10.95 -16.44 11.48
CA ALA A 138 -9.92 -15.96 12.38
C ALA A 138 -9.01 -17.12 12.85
N PRO A 139 -7.68 -16.94 12.92
CA PRO A 139 -6.79 -17.88 13.58
C PRO A 139 -7.14 -17.96 15.07
N SER A 140 -6.79 -19.06 15.73
CA SER A 140 -7.11 -19.27 17.14
C SER A 140 -5.96 -19.92 17.90
N GLY A 141 -6.06 -20.00 19.23
CA GLY A 141 -5.13 -20.72 20.06
C GLY A 141 -3.70 -20.20 20.04
N LEU A 142 -3.51 -18.88 19.92
CA LEU A 142 -2.18 -18.27 19.99
C LEU A 142 -1.48 -18.65 21.28
N LYS A 143 -0.30 -19.24 21.16
CA LYS A 143 0.61 -19.57 22.27
C LYS A 143 1.88 -18.75 22.11
N VAL A 144 2.33 -18.19 23.21
CA VAL A 144 3.54 -17.35 23.30
C VAL A 144 4.49 -18.01 24.28
N ILE A 145 5.67 -18.39 23.83
CA ILE A 145 6.70 -19.03 24.65
C ILE A 145 7.98 -18.22 24.54
N SER A 146 8.36 -17.54 25.63
CA SER A 146 9.61 -16.79 25.70
C SER A 146 10.75 -17.72 26.05
N GLY A 147 11.78 -17.77 25.23
CA GLY A 147 13.02 -18.47 25.45
C GLY A 147 13.98 -17.69 26.36
N LYS A 148 14.96 -18.40 26.94
CA LYS A 148 16.02 -17.78 27.75
C LYS A 148 17.07 -17.06 26.91
N ASP A 149 17.06 -17.29 25.63
CA ASP A 149 17.95 -16.74 24.59
C ASP A 149 17.48 -15.38 24.01
N GLY A 150 16.37 -14.85 24.56
CA GLY A 150 15.79 -13.58 24.11
C GLY A 150 14.82 -13.72 22.93
N TYR A 151 14.62 -14.93 22.39
CA TYR A 151 13.62 -15.20 21.37
C TYR A 151 12.25 -15.52 22.00
N THR A 152 11.21 -15.21 21.26
CA THR A 152 9.84 -15.57 21.61
C THR A 152 9.22 -16.37 20.48
N SER A 153 8.83 -17.61 20.77
CA SER A 153 8.12 -18.46 19.81
C SER A 153 6.61 -18.20 19.89
N LEU A 154 6.00 -17.95 18.76
CA LEU A 154 4.57 -17.78 18.57
C LEU A 154 4.06 -18.96 17.74
N THR A 155 3.01 -19.61 18.20
CA THR A 155 2.31 -20.66 17.44
C THR A 155 0.81 -20.49 17.55
N TRP A 156 0.06 -20.86 16.51
CA TRP A 156 -1.40 -20.74 16.48
C TRP A 156 -2.04 -21.87 15.69
N GLN A 157 -3.36 -22.00 15.80
CA GLN A 157 -4.14 -22.90 14.98
C GLN A 157 -4.46 -22.25 13.65
N ALA A 158 -4.35 -23.03 12.57
CA ALA A 158 -4.58 -22.54 11.21
C ALA A 158 -6.00 -22.00 11.04
N ALA A 159 -6.11 -20.89 10.34
CA ALA A 159 -7.36 -20.42 9.77
C ALA A 159 -7.84 -21.36 8.67
N THR A 160 -9.15 -21.43 8.48
CA THR A 160 -9.77 -22.11 7.33
C THR A 160 -10.23 -21.08 6.31
N ASP A 161 -10.08 -21.43 5.04
CA ASP A 161 -10.53 -20.63 3.91
C ASP A 161 -11.32 -21.51 2.96
N ASN A 162 -12.32 -20.93 2.30
CA ASN A 162 -13.06 -21.60 1.23
C ASN A 162 -12.28 -21.60 -0.09
N ASP A 163 -11.33 -20.69 -0.26
CA ASP A 163 -10.41 -20.69 -1.40
C ASP A 163 -9.40 -21.84 -1.26
N LYS A 164 -9.61 -22.89 -2.07
CA LYS A 164 -8.71 -24.05 -2.09
C LYS A 164 -7.40 -23.79 -2.83
N MET A 165 -7.30 -22.70 -3.58
CA MET A 165 -6.13 -22.37 -4.40
C MET A 165 -5.08 -21.56 -3.64
N ASN A 166 -5.50 -20.81 -2.63
CA ASN A 166 -4.62 -19.94 -1.86
C ASN A 166 -4.73 -20.25 -0.36
N ALA A 167 -3.65 -20.74 0.21
CA ALA A 167 -3.59 -20.90 1.68
C ALA A 167 -3.60 -19.53 2.37
N PRO A 168 -4.28 -19.41 3.53
CA PRO A 168 -4.28 -18.19 4.33
C PRO A 168 -2.85 -17.72 4.65
N ARG A 169 -2.67 -16.41 4.63
CA ARG A 169 -1.43 -15.76 5.07
C ARG A 169 -1.71 -14.97 6.32
N TYR A 170 -0.77 -15.03 7.26
CA TYR A 170 -0.92 -14.41 8.55
C TYR A 170 -0.09 -13.14 8.66
N VAL A 171 -0.57 -12.25 9.52
CA VAL A 171 0.14 -11.06 9.97
C VAL A 171 0.34 -11.21 11.48
N VAL A 172 1.54 -10.94 11.97
CA VAL A 172 1.82 -10.93 13.41
C VAL A 172 2.01 -9.48 13.85
N TYR A 173 1.33 -9.16 14.93
CA TYR A 173 1.39 -7.86 15.58
C TYR A 173 2.03 -7.96 16.95
N ALA A 174 2.77 -6.93 17.36
CA ALA A 174 3.29 -6.78 18.71
C ALA A 174 3.08 -5.36 19.23
N SER A 175 2.72 -5.23 20.51
CA SER A 175 2.54 -3.93 21.15
C SER A 175 2.84 -4.06 22.65
N ASP A 176 3.21 -2.97 23.28
CA ASP A 176 3.28 -2.87 24.75
C ASP A 176 1.93 -2.47 25.39
N VAL A 177 0.91 -2.21 24.58
CA VAL A 177 -0.45 -1.88 25.00
C VAL A 177 -1.39 -3.05 24.69
N TYR A 178 -2.26 -3.38 25.66
CA TYR A 178 -3.30 -4.40 25.51
C TYR A 178 -4.70 -3.78 25.51
N PRO A 179 -5.61 -4.23 24.64
CA PRO A 179 -5.40 -5.18 23.54
C PRO A 179 -4.52 -4.60 22.44
N VAL A 180 -3.85 -5.49 21.67
CA VAL A 180 -3.06 -5.05 20.52
C VAL A 180 -3.98 -4.46 19.44
N ASP A 181 -3.71 -3.23 19.06
CA ASP A 181 -4.46 -2.58 18.00
C ASP A 181 -3.91 -3.01 16.62
N THR A 182 -4.64 -3.87 15.93
CA THR A 182 -4.28 -4.40 14.61
C THR A 182 -4.53 -3.42 13.46
N THR A 183 -5.12 -2.25 13.73
CA THR A 183 -5.29 -1.19 12.73
C THR A 183 -4.06 -0.29 12.60
N ARG A 184 -3.14 -0.38 13.55
CA ARG A 184 -1.92 0.41 13.61
C ARG A 184 -0.77 -0.29 12.88
N PRO A 185 -0.24 0.28 11.78
CA PRO A 185 0.83 -0.35 11.01
C PRO A 185 2.14 -0.51 11.80
N GLU A 186 2.42 0.36 12.77
CA GLU A 186 3.58 0.27 13.66
C GLU A 186 3.58 -0.98 14.56
N ASN A 187 2.43 -1.63 14.75
CA ASN A 187 2.32 -2.88 15.47
C ASN A 187 2.62 -4.12 14.61
N ILE A 188 2.71 -3.97 13.28
CA ILE A 188 3.03 -5.07 12.37
C ILE A 188 4.51 -5.42 12.50
N ILE A 189 4.81 -6.62 12.95
CA ILE A 189 6.19 -7.15 13.06
C ILE A 189 6.53 -8.18 12.00
N ALA A 190 5.53 -8.83 11.41
CA ALA A 190 5.70 -9.72 10.28
C ALA A 190 4.40 -9.84 9.48
N GLN A 191 4.52 -10.07 8.17
CA GLN A 191 3.38 -10.28 7.27
C GLN A 191 3.67 -11.33 6.21
N GLY A 192 2.62 -11.87 5.59
CA GLY A 192 2.75 -12.85 4.52
C GLY A 192 3.21 -14.23 4.99
N ILE A 193 3.08 -14.54 6.28
CA ILE A 193 3.50 -15.82 6.87
C ILE A 193 2.56 -16.92 6.36
N ARG A 194 3.15 -18.00 5.84
CA ARG A 194 2.38 -19.15 5.29
C ARG A 194 2.17 -20.28 6.29
N GLY A 195 3.01 -20.35 7.34
CA GLY A 195 2.92 -21.35 8.39
C GLY A 195 2.08 -20.87 9.58
N THR A 196 2.03 -21.67 10.63
CA THR A 196 1.34 -21.40 11.90
C THR A 196 2.31 -21.14 13.04
N GLU A 197 3.51 -20.69 12.72
CA GLU A 197 4.55 -20.36 13.68
C GLU A 197 5.35 -19.14 13.23
N TYR A 198 5.86 -18.39 14.19
CA TYR A 198 6.77 -17.28 13.97
C TYR A 198 7.73 -17.15 15.17
N ILE A 199 9.00 -16.90 14.88
CA ILE A 199 10.01 -16.63 15.93
C ILE A 199 10.27 -15.12 15.94
N TYR A 200 9.85 -14.49 17.01
CA TYR A 200 10.10 -13.09 17.25
C TYR A 200 11.49 -12.90 17.88
N ALA A 201 12.33 -12.14 17.17
CA ALA A 201 13.68 -11.77 17.59
C ALA A 201 13.80 -10.24 17.55
N PRO A 202 13.50 -9.50 18.63
CA PRO A 202 13.60 -8.05 18.61
C PRO A 202 15.06 -7.61 18.47
N LEU A 203 15.32 -6.58 17.68
CA LEU A 203 16.66 -6.00 17.53
C LEU A 203 17.19 -5.41 18.84
N GLN A 204 16.29 -4.99 19.73
CA GLN A 204 16.60 -4.56 21.10
C GLN A 204 15.58 -5.19 22.06
N PRO A 205 16.02 -5.64 23.26
CA PRO A 205 15.10 -6.17 24.26
C PRO A 205 14.06 -5.12 24.65
N TRP A 206 12.80 -5.53 24.70
CA TRP A 206 11.76 -4.70 25.29
C TRP A 206 11.95 -4.65 26.80
N ASN A 207 12.11 -3.48 27.36
CA ASN A 207 12.20 -3.29 28.82
C ASN A 207 10.83 -3.37 29.52
N ARG A 208 9.80 -3.85 28.83
CA ARG A 208 8.42 -3.91 29.29
C ARG A 208 7.69 -5.10 28.67
N LYS A 209 6.52 -5.40 29.22
CA LYS A 209 5.67 -6.48 28.73
C LYS A 209 5.25 -6.22 27.28
N VAL A 210 5.32 -7.26 26.45
CA VAL A 210 4.88 -7.23 25.06
C VAL A 210 3.69 -8.17 24.89
N TYR A 211 2.70 -7.72 24.17
CA TYR A 211 1.52 -8.47 23.78
C TYR A 211 1.56 -8.75 22.29
N PHE A 212 0.98 -9.88 21.87
CA PHE A 212 0.95 -10.30 20.46
C PHE A 212 -0.49 -10.58 20.02
N ALA A 213 -0.75 -10.35 18.73
CA ALA A 213 -1.98 -10.70 18.03
C ALA A 213 -1.68 -11.19 16.61
#